data_3642519193563daed821d326c7e349ec
#
_entry.id   3642519193563daed821d326c7e349ec
#
_cell.length_a   1.000
_cell.length_b   1.000
_cell.length_c   1.000
_cell.angle_alpha   90.00
_cell.angle_beta   90.00
_cell.angle_gamma   90.00
#
_symmetry.space_group_name_H-M   'P 1'
#
loop_
_entity.id
_entity.type
_entity.pdbx_description
1 polymer ?
#
loop_
_entity_poly.entity_id
_entity_poly.type
_entity_poly.pdbx_seq_one_letter_code
_entity_poly.pdbx_strand_id
1 'polypeptide(L)'
;MDDAISRSTPTAAANHISALMLSAIGPAETPTPVVSRDILAAVLDVLATPTLLVDGTMSVLQVNAAATAVLASGTPLRLLGDKLVTVAESGYHLADAIRAAARGCPMHRSLILQASDKVSVAVWLRPLDQNLQTAGRIWHNGIVCLTLRALRTAPAVSTGLLRAHYRLTPRQAQIVVHLAQGASLDEVAAAMSIGMPTARSHLARCFEKTGTRRQTDLIGLALSLERPVLE
;
A
#
# COMPACT_ATOMS: atom_id res chain seq x y z
N MET A 1 11.10 74.04 43.22
CA MET A 1 9.82 73.47 42.85
C MET A 1 10.01 72.99 41.47
N ASP A 2 10.18 71.78 41.41
CA ASP A 2 9.77 70.75 40.46
C ASP A 2 10.77 69.63 40.43
N ASP A 3 10.33 68.52 40.96
CA ASP A 3 10.99 67.26 40.98
C ASP A 3 10.97 66.67 39.56
N ALA A 4 12.14 66.34 39.00
CA ALA A 4 12.27 65.48 37.81
C ALA A 4 12.95 64.20 38.24
N ILE A 5 12.12 63.22 38.52
CA ILE A 5 12.53 61.82 38.83
C ILE A 5 13.13 61.21 37.59
N SER A 6 14.46 60.99 37.60
CA SER A 6 15.19 60.26 36.63
C SER A 6 14.81 58.76 36.70
N ARG A 7 14.10 58.25 35.71
CA ARG A 7 13.87 56.82 35.51
C ARG A 7 15.07 56.21 34.80
N SER A 8 15.91 55.53 35.55
CA SER A 8 16.96 54.66 35.02
C SER A 8 16.32 53.41 34.39
N THR A 9 16.52 53.21 33.12
CA THR A 9 16.15 52.00 32.37
C THR A 9 17.22 50.93 32.55
N PRO A 10 16.88 49.77 33.13
CA PRO A 10 17.80 48.59 33.19
C PRO A 10 17.45 47.64 32.03
N THR A 11 17.82 47.96 30.81
CA THR A 11 17.39 47.07 29.70
C THR A 11 18.51 46.64 28.77
N ALA A 12 19.70 47.21 28.84
CA ALA A 12 20.79 46.85 27.92
C ALA A 12 21.58 45.59 28.35
N ALA A 13 21.74 45.38 29.64
CA ALA A 13 22.54 44.23 30.14
C ALA A 13 21.75 42.90 30.12
N ALA A 14 20.44 42.93 30.35
CA ALA A 14 19.58 41.75 30.34
C ALA A 14 19.42 41.17 28.91
N ASN A 15 19.36 42.01 27.90
CA ASN A 15 19.23 41.59 26.51
C ASN A 15 20.54 40.98 25.96
N HIS A 16 21.70 41.37 26.49
CA HIS A 16 22.98 40.85 26.02
C HIS A 16 23.26 39.42 26.55
N ILE A 17 22.80 39.13 27.77
CA ILE A 17 22.93 37.77 28.37
C ILE A 17 21.94 36.81 27.72
N SER A 18 20.73 37.24 27.41
CA SER A 18 19.75 36.43 26.64
C SER A 18 20.21 36.11 25.23
N ALA A 19 20.85 37.08 24.55
CA ALA A 19 21.39 36.86 23.19
C ALA A 19 22.58 35.89 23.18
N LEU A 20 23.45 35.93 24.21
CA LEU A 20 24.57 35.02 24.36
C LEU A 20 24.14 33.60 24.78
N MET A 21 23.07 33.46 25.55
CA MET A 21 22.51 32.15 25.88
C MET A 21 21.77 31.50 24.71
N LEU A 22 21.11 32.28 23.86
CA LEU A 22 20.49 31.72 22.62
C LEU A 22 21.49 31.37 21.54
N SER A 23 22.70 31.96 21.54
CA SER A 23 23.75 31.62 20.58
C SER A 23 24.54 30.38 20.97
N ALA A 24 24.45 29.92 22.23
CA ALA A 24 25.11 28.71 22.70
C ALA A 24 24.26 27.43 22.53
N ILE A 25 22.98 27.58 22.26
CA ILE A 25 22.12 26.45 21.84
C ILE A 25 22.13 26.46 20.32
N GLY A 26 23.11 25.78 19.73
CA GLY A 26 23.05 25.43 18.32
C GLY A 26 21.71 24.75 18.06
N PRO A 27 21.19 24.78 16.80
CA PRO A 27 19.93 24.11 16.49
C PRO A 27 20.03 22.69 17.02
N ALA A 28 19.21 22.38 18.03
CA ALA A 28 19.10 21.02 18.52
C ALA A 28 18.73 20.19 17.29
N GLU A 29 19.68 19.45 16.78
CA GLU A 29 19.43 18.41 15.78
C GLU A 29 18.42 17.48 16.46
N THR A 30 17.15 17.66 16.17
CA THR A 30 16.13 16.69 16.53
C THR A 30 16.62 15.39 15.94
N PRO A 31 16.93 14.35 16.72
CA PRO A 31 17.41 13.11 16.19
C PRO A 31 16.34 12.62 15.23
N THR A 32 16.66 12.59 13.94
CA THR A 32 15.77 12.03 12.92
C THR A 32 15.48 10.60 13.39
N PRO A 33 14.21 10.22 13.61
CA PRO A 33 13.92 8.90 14.14
C PRO A 33 14.47 7.86 13.16
N VAL A 34 15.50 7.16 13.57
CA VAL A 34 16.08 6.05 12.81
C VAL A 34 15.09 4.89 12.91
N VAL A 35 14.23 4.74 11.91
CA VAL A 35 13.34 3.59 11.83
C VAL A 35 14.21 2.35 11.62
N SER A 36 14.23 1.46 12.61
CA SER A 36 14.99 0.22 12.47
C SER A 36 14.39 -0.64 11.35
N ARG A 37 15.25 -1.45 10.71
CA ARG A 37 14.82 -2.37 9.65
C ARG A 37 13.69 -3.30 10.14
N ASP A 38 13.72 -3.69 11.40
CA ASP A 38 12.73 -4.57 12.01
C ASP A 38 11.36 -3.91 12.16
N ILE A 39 11.34 -2.62 12.51
CA ILE A 39 10.10 -1.84 12.57
C ILE A 39 9.51 -1.68 11.16
N LEU A 40 10.33 -1.38 10.17
CA LEU A 40 9.89 -1.27 8.78
C LEU A 40 9.33 -2.60 8.26
N ALA A 41 10.00 -3.71 8.57
CA ALA A 41 9.53 -5.06 8.25
C ALA A 41 8.16 -5.33 8.89
N ALA A 42 8.02 -5.08 10.19
CA ALA A 42 6.78 -5.32 10.93
C ALA A 42 5.62 -4.46 10.37
N VAL A 43 5.87 -3.19 10.03
CA VAL A 43 4.87 -2.32 9.42
C VAL A 43 4.46 -2.82 8.04
N LEU A 44 5.41 -3.26 7.22
CA LEU A 44 5.11 -3.80 5.89
C LEU A 44 4.32 -5.12 5.97
N ASP A 45 4.60 -5.97 6.97
CA ASP A 45 3.89 -7.25 7.15
C ASP A 45 2.44 -7.09 7.62
N VAL A 46 2.09 -5.95 8.23
CA VAL A 46 0.69 -5.61 8.53
C VAL A 46 -0.12 -5.34 7.23
N LEU A 47 0.56 -4.94 6.15
CA LEU A 47 -0.11 -4.68 4.88
C LEU A 47 -0.49 -6.00 4.20
N ALA A 48 -1.77 -6.20 3.97
CA ALA A 48 -2.29 -7.34 3.19
C ALA A 48 -1.89 -7.25 1.70
N THR A 49 -1.48 -6.07 1.24
CA THR A 49 -1.08 -5.82 -0.15
C THR A 49 0.36 -6.27 -0.37
N PRO A 50 0.64 -7.12 -1.39
CA PRO A 50 1.99 -7.55 -1.73
C PRO A 50 2.89 -6.35 -2.04
N THR A 51 3.84 -6.07 -1.15
CA THR A 51 4.69 -4.87 -1.19
C THR A 51 6.15 -5.23 -0.99
N LEU A 52 7.02 -4.62 -1.77
CA LEU A 52 8.46 -4.74 -1.62
C LEU A 52 9.16 -3.41 -1.87
N LEU A 53 10.29 -3.20 -1.21
CA LEU A 53 11.17 -2.04 -1.41
C LEU A 53 12.42 -2.50 -2.17
N VAL A 54 12.74 -1.78 -3.24
CA VAL A 54 13.93 -2.05 -4.05
C VAL A 54 14.74 -0.77 -4.25
N ASP A 55 16.01 -0.90 -4.49
CA ASP A 55 16.84 0.22 -4.96
C ASP A 55 16.84 0.32 -6.49
N GLY A 56 17.46 1.38 -7.02
CA GLY A 56 17.58 1.60 -8.47
C GLY A 56 18.37 0.52 -9.22
N THR A 57 19.03 -0.41 -8.51
CA THR A 57 19.75 -1.57 -9.07
C THR A 57 18.96 -2.87 -8.98
N MET A 58 17.68 -2.80 -8.59
CA MET A 58 16.76 -3.93 -8.33
C MET A 58 17.18 -4.81 -7.15
N SER A 59 18.05 -4.33 -6.23
CA SER A 59 18.30 -5.01 -4.95
C SER A 59 17.08 -4.84 -4.06
N VAL A 60 16.60 -5.94 -3.50
CA VAL A 60 15.46 -5.97 -2.59
C VAL A 60 15.95 -5.61 -1.18
N LEU A 61 15.42 -4.51 -0.67
CA LEU A 61 15.74 -3.99 0.66
C LEU A 61 14.81 -4.59 1.71
N GLN A 62 13.55 -4.76 1.34
CA GLN A 62 12.52 -5.33 2.20
C GLN A 62 11.40 -5.94 1.33
N VAL A 63 10.77 -6.99 1.84
CA VAL A 63 9.62 -7.67 1.22
C VAL A 63 8.67 -8.11 2.32
N ASN A 64 7.36 -7.89 2.13
CA ASN A 64 6.36 -8.38 3.08
C ASN A 64 5.93 -9.82 2.78
N ALA A 65 5.27 -10.45 3.76
CA ALA A 65 4.79 -11.83 3.65
C ALA A 65 3.86 -12.04 2.44
N ALA A 66 2.99 -11.06 2.16
CA ALA A 66 2.08 -11.10 1.02
C ALA A 66 2.83 -11.09 -0.34
N ALA A 67 3.88 -10.26 -0.47
CA ALA A 67 4.71 -10.23 -1.68
C ALA A 67 5.53 -11.51 -1.82
N THR A 68 6.06 -12.06 -0.73
CA THR A 68 6.76 -13.34 -0.72
C THR A 68 5.87 -14.46 -1.28
N ALA A 69 4.61 -14.53 -0.86
CA ALA A 69 3.64 -15.50 -1.38
C ALA A 69 3.39 -15.33 -2.88
N VAL A 70 3.25 -14.08 -3.37
CA VAL A 70 3.09 -13.80 -4.80
C VAL A 70 4.33 -14.20 -5.58
N LEU A 71 5.53 -13.88 -5.10
CA LEU A 71 6.79 -14.22 -5.78
C LEU A 71 7.04 -15.75 -5.81
N ALA A 72 6.56 -16.49 -4.80
CA ALA A 72 6.65 -17.95 -4.75
C ALA A 72 5.65 -18.67 -5.68
N SER A 73 4.58 -18.01 -6.10
CA SER A 73 3.49 -18.63 -6.88
C SER A 73 3.75 -18.75 -8.39
N GLY A 74 5.00 -18.65 -8.84
CA GLY A 74 5.35 -18.79 -10.26
C GLY A 74 4.98 -17.61 -11.15
N THR A 75 4.91 -16.41 -10.56
CA THR A 75 4.68 -15.16 -11.29
C THR A 75 5.89 -14.82 -12.19
N PRO A 76 5.74 -13.85 -13.12
CA PRO A 76 6.85 -13.38 -13.94
C PRO A 76 7.97 -12.69 -13.15
N LEU A 77 7.83 -12.58 -11.82
CA LEU A 77 8.79 -12.00 -10.88
C LEU A 77 9.35 -13.07 -9.95
N ARG A 78 10.66 -13.04 -9.70
CA ARG A 78 11.35 -13.94 -8.76
C ARG A 78 12.40 -13.18 -7.95
N LEU A 79 12.74 -13.73 -6.81
CA LEU A 79 13.94 -13.33 -6.07
C LEU A 79 15.09 -14.27 -6.43
N LEU A 80 16.23 -13.72 -6.81
CA LEU A 80 17.48 -14.43 -6.98
C LEU A 80 18.51 -13.81 -6.01
N GLY A 81 18.67 -14.43 -4.86
CA GLY A 81 19.40 -13.83 -3.75
C GLY A 81 18.66 -12.59 -3.25
N ASP A 82 19.34 -11.44 -3.27
CA ASP A 82 18.80 -10.13 -2.92
C ASP A 82 18.25 -9.34 -4.14
N LYS A 83 18.28 -9.92 -5.34
CA LYS A 83 17.85 -9.25 -6.58
C LYS A 83 16.45 -9.66 -7.01
N LEU A 84 15.67 -8.66 -7.38
CA LEU A 84 14.42 -8.88 -8.08
C LEU A 84 14.71 -9.14 -9.57
N VAL A 85 14.29 -10.29 -10.07
CA VAL A 85 14.46 -10.69 -11.47
C VAL A 85 13.10 -10.93 -12.12
N THR A 86 13.02 -10.61 -13.39
CA THR A 86 11.84 -10.91 -14.20
C THR A 86 12.15 -12.08 -15.15
N VAL A 87 11.18 -12.96 -15.31
CA VAL A 87 11.23 -14.05 -16.28
C VAL A 87 10.46 -13.70 -17.56
N ALA A 88 9.77 -12.54 -17.53
CA ALA A 88 8.97 -12.06 -18.65
C ALA A 88 9.83 -11.36 -19.72
N GLU A 89 9.42 -11.44 -20.98
CA GLU A 89 10.02 -10.68 -22.09
C GLU A 89 9.97 -9.16 -21.85
N SER A 90 8.97 -8.68 -21.08
CA SER A 90 8.81 -7.29 -20.65
C SER A 90 9.70 -6.90 -19.46
N GLY A 91 10.63 -7.74 -19.02
CA GLY A 91 11.50 -7.50 -17.87
C GLY A 91 12.39 -6.28 -17.98
N TYR A 92 12.83 -5.94 -19.18
CA TYR A 92 13.61 -4.72 -19.43
C TYR A 92 12.86 -3.45 -19.04
N HIS A 93 11.56 -3.41 -19.33
CA HIS A 93 10.72 -2.27 -18.99
C HIS A 93 10.60 -2.05 -17.46
N LEU A 94 10.57 -3.12 -16.66
CA LEU A 94 10.53 -3.01 -15.21
C LEU A 94 11.84 -2.43 -14.66
N ALA A 95 12.98 -2.93 -15.13
CA ALA A 95 14.29 -2.44 -14.69
C ALA A 95 14.50 -0.96 -15.04
N ASP A 96 14.08 -0.56 -16.23
CA ASP A 96 14.16 0.85 -16.67
C ASP A 96 13.19 1.74 -15.87
N ALA A 97 11.98 1.26 -15.61
CA ALA A 97 11.00 1.97 -14.81
C ALA A 97 11.46 2.15 -13.35
N ILE A 98 12.05 1.11 -12.73
CA ILE A 98 12.63 1.20 -11.38
C ILE A 98 13.78 2.20 -11.37
N ARG A 99 14.70 2.14 -12.34
CA ARG A 99 15.80 3.11 -12.44
C ARG A 99 15.31 4.54 -12.65
N ALA A 100 14.30 4.75 -13.46
CA ALA A 100 13.70 6.05 -13.69
C ALA A 100 13.01 6.58 -12.42
N ALA A 101 12.22 5.74 -11.76
CA ALA A 101 11.54 6.08 -10.51
C ALA A 101 12.55 6.41 -9.40
N ALA A 102 13.63 5.62 -9.24
CA ALA A 102 14.69 5.86 -8.28
C ALA A 102 15.41 7.20 -8.47
N ARG A 103 15.43 7.72 -9.70
CA ARG A 103 15.96 9.06 -10.03
C ARG A 103 14.94 10.19 -9.95
N GLY A 104 13.72 9.88 -9.49
CA GLY A 104 12.66 10.88 -9.38
C GLY A 104 11.97 11.21 -10.72
N CYS A 105 12.23 10.46 -11.79
CA CYS A 105 11.57 10.67 -13.08
C CYS A 105 10.15 10.09 -13.05
N PRO A 106 9.11 10.86 -13.42
CA PRO A 106 7.71 10.43 -13.25
C PRO A 106 7.20 9.43 -14.31
N MET A 107 8.04 8.86 -15.16
CA MET A 107 7.67 8.22 -16.45
C MET A 107 6.98 6.90 -16.22
N HIS A 108 6.68 6.15 -15.58
CA HIS A 108 5.86 4.92 -15.50
C HIS A 108 5.52 4.55 -14.05
N ARG A 109 4.32 4.92 -13.64
CA ARG A 109 3.84 4.58 -12.30
C ARG A 109 3.25 3.18 -12.20
N SER A 110 2.99 2.52 -13.32
CA SER A 110 2.44 1.16 -13.35
C SER A 110 2.85 0.41 -14.62
N LEU A 111 3.03 -0.89 -14.48
CA LEU A 111 3.38 -1.82 -15.56
C LEU A 111 2.59 -3.12 -15.38
N ILE A 112 2.30 -3.78 -16.49
CA ILE A 112 1.78 -5.15 -16.49
C ILE A 112 2.87 -6.06 -17.03
N LEU A 113 3.30 -7.01 -16.21
CA LEU A 113 4.23 -8.06 -16.59
C LEU A 113 3.43 -9.32 -16.93
N GLN A 114 3.70 -9.90 -18.09
CA GLN A 114 3.07 -11.14 -18.53
C GLN A 114 4.11 -12.25 -18.59
N ALA A 115 3.77 -13.39 -18.04
CA ALA A 115 4.52 -14.63 -18.26
C ALA A 115 3.91 -15.41 -19.45
N SER A 116 4.69 -16.28 -20.05
CA SER A 116 4.27 -17.12 -21.19
C SER A 116 3.10 -18.04 -20.89
N ASP A 117 2.82 -18.33 -19.61
CA ASP A 117 1.73 -19.17 -19.12
C ASP A 117 0.41 -18.41 -18.83
N LYS A 118 0.27 -17.19 -19.34
CA LYS A 118 -0.89 -16.30 -19.15
C LYS A 118 -1.05 -15.74 -17.71
N VAL A 119 -0.10 -15.94 -16.83
CA VAL A 119 -0.10 -15.27 -15.53
C VAL A 119 0.42 -13.83 -15.71
N SER A 120 -0.39 -12.85 -15.31
CA SER A 120 -0.03 -11.44 -15.40
C SER A 120 0.03 -10.84 -14.01
N VAL A 121 1.00 -9.96 -13.79
CA VAL A 121 1.15 -9.19 -12.55
C VAL A 121 1.16 -7.71 -12.89
N ALA A 122 0.25 -6.96 -12.30
CA ALA A 122 0.34 -5.51 -12.30
C ALA A 122 1.32 -5.07 -11.21
N VAL A 123 2.20 -4.16 -11.57
CA VAL A 123 3.22 -3.59 -10.68
C VAL A 123 3.03 -2.09 -10.66
N TRP A 124 2.83 -1.53 -9.48
CA TRP A 124 2.84 -0.08 -9.25
C TRP A 124 4.16 0.31 -8.63
N LEU A 125 4.74 1.41 -9.12
CA LEU A 125 6.01 1.95 -8.67
C LEU A 125 5.77 3.30 -8.00
N ARG A 126 6.25 3.45 -6.76
CA ARG A 126 6.25 4.72 -6.04
C ARG A 126 7.68 4.99 -5.54
N PRO A 127 8.35 6.04 -6.03
CA PRO A 127 9.61 6.45 -5.45
C PRO A 127 9.36 6.94 -4.03
N LEU A 128 10.23 6.52 -3.09
CA LEU A 128 10.26 7.08 -1.76
C LEU A 128 11.17 8.31 -1.75
N ASP A 129 10.90 9.23 -0.81
CA ASP A 129 11.69 10.45 -0.70
C ASP A 129 13.19 10.10 -0.53
N GLN A 130 14.04 10.77 -1.32
CA GLN A 130 15.49 10.56 -1.33
C GLN A 130 16.14 10.94 0.02
N ASN A 131 15.44 11.69 0.87
CA ASN A 131 15.89 12.10 2.19
C ASN A 131 15.63 11.07 3.30
N LEU A 132 15.06 9.91 2.99
CA LEU A 132 14.88 8.82 3.96
C LEU A 132 16.25 8.23 4.35
N GLN A 133 16.87 8.81 5.38
CA GLN A 133 18.06 8.28 6.03
C GLN A 133 17.63 7.12 6.94
N THR A 134 17.69 5.90 6.44
CA THR A 134 17.48 4.72 7.27
C THR A 134 18.82 4.26 7.84
N ALA A 135 18.95 4.30 9.16
CA ALA A 135 20.07 3.71 9.93
C ALA A 135 21.50 4.09 9.44
N GLY A 136 21.75 5.37 9.16
CA GLY A 136 23.10 5.85 8.78
C GLY A 136 23.59 5.40 7.41
N ARG A 137 22.77 4.71 6.62
CA ARG A 137 23.05 4.39 5.21
C ARG A 137 22.37 5.40 4.30
N ILE A 138 23.18 6.21 3.63
CA ILE A 138 22.72 7.06 2.53
C ILE A 138 22.47 6.14 1.33
N TRP A 139 21.20 5.99 0.93
CA TRP A 139 20.84 5.23 -0.27
C TRP A 139 21.04 6.09 -1.51
N HIS A 140 22.23 6.03 -2.11
CA HIS A 140 22.59 6.84 -3.28
C HIS A 140 21.76 6.51 -4.54
N ASN A 141 21.11 5.35 -4.57
CA ASN A 141 20.39 4.86 -5.76
C ASN A 141 18.86 5.04 -5.71
N GLY A 142 18.35 5.82 -4.75
CA GLY A 142 16.93 5.99 -4.54
C GLY A 142 16.22 4.68 -4.15
N ILE A 143 15.10 4.80 -3.45
CA ILE A 143 14.27 3.64 -3.05
C ILE A 143 12.94 3.73 -3.77
N VAL A 144 12.49 2.60 -4.30
CA VAL A 144 11.20 2.47 -4.96
C VAL A 144 10.36 1.43 -4.24
N CYS A 145 9.17 1.83 -3.84
CA CYS A 145 8.15 0.93 -3.33
C CYS A 145 7.40 0.30 -4.51
N LEU A 146 7.42 -1.01 -4.58
CA LEU A 146 6.66 -1.78 -5.56
C LEU A 146 5.47 -2.43 -4.87
N THR A 147 4.30 -2.25 -5.45
CA THR A 147 3.08 -2.96 -5.05
C THR A 147 2.68 -3.90 -6.17
N LEU A 148 2.43 -5.17 -5.83
CA LEU A 148 2.14 -6.22 -6.80
C LEU A 148 0.67 -6.63 -6.72
N ARG A 149 0.06 -6.96 -7.86
CA ARG A 149 -1.25 -7.60 -7.94
C ARG A 149 -1.25 -8.65 -9.04
N ALA A 150 -1.46 -9.90 -8.67
CA ALA A 150 -1.71 -10.96 -9.64
C ALA A 150 -3.08 -10.73 -10.32
N LEU A 151 -3.10 -10.59 -11.65
CA LEU A 151 -4.32 -10.25 -12.40
C LEU A 151 -5.26 -11.43 -12.60
N ARG A 152 -4.83 -12.66 -12.25
CA ARG A 152 -5.64 -13.87 -12.34
C ARG A 152 -6.15 -14.41 -11.01
N THR A 153 -5.76 -13.84 -9.90
CA THR A 153 -6.33 -14.20 -8.60
C THR A 153 -7.73 -13.59 -8.54
N ALA A 154 -8.74 -14.47 -8.44
CA ALA A 154 -10.09 -14.00 -8.14
C ALA A 154 -10.01 -13.05 -6.93
N PRO A 155 -10.69 -11.90 -6.98
CA PRO A 155 -10.64 -10.93 -5.89
C PRO A 155 -11.03 -11.61 -4.58
N ALA A 156 -10.17 -11.48 -3.58
CA ALA A 156 -10.42 -12.05 -2.26
C ALA A 156 -11.42 -11.17 -1.53
N VAL A 157 -12.72 -11.33 -1.75
CA VAL A 157 -13.77 -10.59 -1.05
C VAL A 157 -13.99 -11.19 0.34
N SER A 158 -13.74 -10.40 1.39
CA SER A 158 -13.87 -10.86 2.77
C SER A 158 -15.34 -11.03 3.19
N THR A 159 -15.77 -12.29 3.37
CA THR A 159 -17.09 -12.59 3.94
C THR A 159 -17.28 -11.97 5.32
N GLY A 160 -16.18 -11.81 6.09
CA GLY A 160 -16.19 -11.18 7.41
C GLY A 160 -16.61 -9.73 7.35
N LEU A 161 -16.00 -8.94 6.46
CA LEU A 161 -16.32 -7.51 6.28
C LEU A 161 -17.73 -7.32 5.76
N LEU A 162 -18.16 -8.12 4.76
CA LEU A 162 -19.53 -8.08 4.26
C LEU A 162 -20.57 -8.35 5.36
N ARG A 163 -20.32 -9.33 6.22
CA ARG A 163 -21.21 -9.66 7.32
C ARG A 163 -21.22 -8.58 8.41
N ALA A 164 -20.06 -8.08 8.78
CA ALA A 164 -19.95 -7.07 9.84
C ALA A 164 -20.59 -5.74 9.41
N HIS A 165 -20.33 -5.28 8.18
CA HIS A 165 -20.77 -3.96 7.73
C HIS A 165 -22.23 -3.94 7.26
N TYR A 166 -22.66 -4.94 6.45
CA TYR A 166 -24.00 -4.99 5.88
C TYR A 166 -24.94 -5.98 6.56
N ARG A 167 -24.51 -6.61 7.66
CA ARG A 167 -25.29 -7.62 8.40
C ARG A 167 -25.79 -8.76 7.51
N LEU A 168 -24.96 -9.15 6.52
CA LEU A 168 -25.28 -10.28 5.66
C LEU A 168 -25.19 -11.58 6.45
N THR A 169 -26.08 -12.53 6.15
CA THR A 169 -25.92 -13.88 6.68
C THR A 169 -24.74 -14.59 6.01
N PRO A 170 -24.19 -15.66 6.59
CA PRO A 170 -23.08 -16.41 5.96
C PRO A 170 -23.38 -16.81 4.51
N ARG A 171 -24.61 -17.30 4.24
CA ARG A 171 -25.04 -17.67 2.87
C ARG A 171 -25.15 -16.49 1.93
N GLN A 172 -25.66 -15.35 2.40
CA GLN A 172 -25.73 -14.13 1.61
C GLN A 172 -24.31 -13.61 1.25
N ALA A 173 -23.39 -13.59 2.22
CA ALA A 173 -22.01 -13.19 1.97
C ALA A 173 -21.30 -14.11 0.98
N GLN A 174 -21.53 -15.42 1.04
CA GLN A 174 -20.98 -16.39 0.08
C GLN A 174 -21.49 -16.12 -1.35
N ILE A 175 -22.79 -15.84 -1.52
CA ILE A 175 -23.35 -15.46 -2.85
C ILE A 175 -22.61 -14.24 -3.41
N VAL A 176 -22.45 -13.20 -2.60
CA VAL A 176 -21.74 -11.97 -3.03
C VAL A 176 -20.28 -12.26 -3.42
N VAL A 177 -19.58 -13.11 -2.67
CA VAL A 177 -18.21 -13.54 -2.97
C VAL A 177 -18.14 -14.27 -4.32
N HIS A 178 -18.99 -15.26 -4.56
CA HIS A 178 -19.01 -15.99 -5.83
C HIS A 178 -19.31 -15.07 -7.02
N LEU A 179 -20.28 -14.15 -6.87
CA LEU A 179 -20.58 -13.16 -7.90
C LEU A 179 -19.42 -12.22 -8.17
N ALA A 180 -18.71 -11.78 -7.14
CA ALA A 180 -17.51 -10.95 -7.26
C ALA A 180 -16.34 -11.69 -7.93
N GLN A 181 -16.29 -13.01 -7.81
CA GLN A 181 -15.35 -13.89 -8.51
C GLN A 181 -15.71 -14.12 -9.98
N GLY A 182 -16.83 -13.56 -10.45
CA GLY A 182 -17.27 -13.65 -11.84
C GLY A 182 -18.25 -14.78 -12.12
N ALA A 183 -18.69 -15.53 -11.09
CA ALA A 183 -19.68 -16.58 -11.29
C ALA A 183 -21.06 -15.98 -11.62
N SER A 184 -21.81 -16.63 -12.52
CA SER A 184 -23.21 -16.35 -12.77
C SER A 184 -24.07 -16.82 -11.58
N LEU A 185 -25.30 -16.31 -11.48
CA LEU A 185 -26.20 -16.73 -10.39
C LEU A 185 -26.57 -18.23 -10.48
N ASP A 186 -26.61 -18.80 -11.69
CA ASP A 186 -26.85 -20.23 -11.91
C ASP A 186 -25.68 -21.07 -11.37
N GLU A 187 -24.43 -20.65 -11.65
CA GLU A 187 -23.23 -21.30 -11.12
C GLU A 187 -23.17 -21.19 -9.60
N VAL A 188 -23.54 -20.04 -9.03
CA VAL A 188 -23.65 -19.85 -7.57
C VAL A 188 -24.70 -20.80 -6.97
N ALA A 189 -25.87 -20.90 -7.60
CA ALA A 189 -26.93 -21.80 -7.13
C ALA A 189 -26.45 -23.27 -7.14
N ALA A 190 -25.77 -23.69 -8.21
CA ALA A 190 -25.18 -25.02 -8.31
C ALA A 190 -24.08 -25.25 -7.25
N ALA A 191 -23.14 -24.32 -7.10
CA ALA A 191 -22.05 -24.41 -6.15
C ALA A 191 -22.53 -24.48 -4.68
N MET A 192 -23.61 -23.79 -4.37
CA MET A 192 -24.21 -23.77 -3.03
C MET A 192 -25.25 -24.85 -2.79
N SER A 193 -25.54 -25.70 -3.80
CA SER A 193 -26.56 -26.74 -3.78
C SER A 193 -27.96 -26.21 -3.38
N ILE A 194 -28.37 -25.05 -3.98
CA ILE A 194 -29.67 -24.42 -3.75
C ILE A 194 -30.42 -24.23 -5.08
N GLY A 195 -31.74 -24.19 -5.01
CA GLY A 195 -32.54 -23.87 -6.18
C GLY A 195 -32.42 -22.40 -6.61
N MET A 196 -32.60 -22.11 -7.92
CA MET A 196 -32.60 -20.74 -8.46
C MET A 196 -33.57 -19.79 -7.75
N PRO A 197 -34.81 -20.18 -7.38
CA PRO A 197 -35.69 -19.28 -6.62
C PRO A 197 -35.08 -18.86 -5.28
N THR A 198 -34.40 -19.79 -4.60
CA THR A 198 -33.69 -19.53 -3.33
C THR A 198 -32.48 -18.61 -3.53
N ALA A 199 -31.69 -18.83 -4.59
CA ALA A 199 -30.57 -17.97 -4.94
C ALA A 199 -31.02 -16.52 -5.23
N ARG A 200 -32.11 -16.36 -6.02
CA ARG A 200 -32.72 -15.05 -6.29
C ARG A 200 -33.23 -14.37 -5.01
N SER A 201 -33.88 -15.14 -4.13
CA SER A 201 -34.36 -14.61 -2.84
C SER A 201 -33.21 -14.11 -1.96
N HIS A 202 -32.11 -14.86 -1.89
CA HIS A 202 -30.91 -14.43 -1.15
C HIS A 202 -30.27 -13.19 -1.79
N LEU A 203 -30.19 -13.13 -3.11
CA LEU A 203 -29.65 -11.97 -3.83
C LEU A 203 -30.50 -10.71 -3.59
N ALA A 204 -31.84 -10.83 -3.64
CA ALA A 204 -32.75 -9.73 -3.32
C ALA A 204 -32.50 -9.19 -1.90
N ARG A 205 -32.34 -10.09 -0.94
CA ARG A 205 -31.97 -9.70 0.43
C ARG A 205 -30.60 -9.06 0.55
N CYS A 206 -29.63 -9.44 -0.30
CA CYS A 206 -28.36 -8.73 -0.38
C CYS A 206 -28.57 -7.30 -0.87
N PHE A 207 -29.37 -7.07 -1.91
CA PHE A 207 -29.68 -5.73 -2.40
C PHE A 207 -30.33 -4.85 -1.33
N GLU A 208 -31.32 -5.37 -0.63
CA GLU A 208 -32.00 -4.66 0.46
C GLU A 208 -31.01 -4.20 1.55
N LYS A 209 -30.12 -5.12 1.98
CA LYS A 209 -29.18 -4.84 3.07
C LYS A 209 -28.01 -3.95 2.68
N THR A 210 -27.59 -3.99 1.42
CA THR A 210 -26.47 -3.20 0.90
C THR A 210 -26.90 -1.87 0.29
N GLY A 211 -28.21 -1.66 0.07
CA GLY A 211 -28.73 -0.49 -0.60
C GLY A 211 -28.44 -0.46 -2.11
N THR A 212 -27.98 -1.58 -2.68
CA THR A 212 -27.73 -1.69 -4.12
C THR A 212 -28.98 -2.14 -4.88
N ARG A 213 -29.00 -1.90 -6.19
CA ARG A 213 -30.16 -2.28 -7.03
C ARG A 213 -29.81 -3.23 -8.17
N ARG A 214 -28.51 -3.31 -8.51
CA ARG A 214 -28.02 -4.14 -9.61
C ARG A 214 -26.90 -5.04 -9.11
N GLN A 215 -26.74 -6.17 -9.76
CA GLN A 215 -25.67 -7.11 -9.44
C GLN A 215 -24.28 -6.47 -9.61
N THR A 216 -24.11 -5.65 -10.66
CA THR A 216 -22.87 -4.89 -10.89
C THR A 216 -22.52 -3.94 -9.75
N ASP A 217 -23.53 -3.26 -9.19
CA ASP A 217 -23.34 -2.34 -8.08
C ASP A 217 -22.94 -3.09 -6.81
N LEU A 218 -23.57 -4.24 -6.56
CA LEU A 218 -23.26 -5.13 -5.44
C LEU A 218 -21.84 -5.69 -5.54
N ILE A 219 -21.42 -6.12 -6.74
CA ILE A 219 -20.06 -6.59 -7.01
C ILE A 219 -19.07 -5.44 -6.80
N GLY A 220 -19.32 -4.26 -7.37
CA GLY A 220 -18.46 -3.09 -7.21
C GLY A 220 -18.27 -2.70 -5.75
N LEU A 221 -19.36 -2.72 -4.96
CA LEU A 221 -19.34 -2.48 -3.54
C LEU A 221 -18.53 -3.54 -2.80
N ALA A 222 -18.70 -4.81 -3.10
CA ALA A 222 -17.95 -5.90 -2.48
C ALA A 222 -16.43 -5.78 -2.75
N LEU A 223 -16.06 -5.41 -3.98
CA LEU A 223 -14.67 -5.19 -4.38
C LEU A 223 -14.06 -3.93 -3.74
N SER A 224 -14.86 -2.92 -3.43
CA SER A 224 -14.38 -1.69 -2.78
C SER A 224 -14.00 -1.90 -1.31
N LEU A 225 -14.60 -2.89 -0.63
CA LEU A 225 -14.29 -3.21 0.77
C LEU A 225 -12.89 -3.78 0.99
N GLU A 226 -12.25 -4.27 -0.07
CA GLU A 226 -10.91 -4.89 -0.01
C GLU A 226 -9.78 -3.98 -0.45
N ARG A 227 -10.10 -2.79 -0.94
CA ARG A 227 -9.07 -1.80 -1.20
C ARG A 227 -8.61 -1.21 0.12
N PRO A 228 -7.36 -1.46 0.57
CA PRO A 228 -6.75 -0.52 1.49
C PRO A 228 -6.75 0.82 0.77
N VAL A 229 -7.46 1.79 1.33
CA VAL A 229 -7.48 3.17 0.86
C VAL A 229 -6.07 3.72 1.07
N LEU A 230 -5.27 3.66 0.02
CA LEU A 230 -4.04 4.43 -0.11
C LEU A 230 -4.38 5.63 -1.00
N GLU A 231 -5.02 6.63 -0.42
CA GLU A 231 -5.00 7.98 -0.97
C GLU A 231 -3.62 8.63 -0.79
#